data_18b9acdbafe2fa2b552a7ad29e1ebc0c
#
_entry.id   18b9acdbafe2fa2b552a7ad29e1ebc0c
#
_cell.length_a   1.000
_cell.length_b   1.000
_cell.length_c   1.000
_cell.angle_alpha   90.00
_cell.angle_beta   90.00
_cell.angle_gamma   90.00
#
_symmetry.space_group_name_H-M   'P 1'
#
loop_
_entity.id
_entity.type
_entity.pdbx_description
1 polymer ?
#
loop_
_entity_poly.entity_id
_entity_poly.type
_entity_poly.pdbx_seq_one_letter_code
_entity_poly.pdbx_strand_id
1 'polypeptide(L)'
;MRKLTYTLTAATLALMTIVLLRAQDPVKVDSKHYKVLFENDQVRVLRIHYAPGDKSPMHQHPDSVAVFLNDQRAKFTYPDGKSEETSAKAGEAKWTPAGAHEPENVGDKPLEVVLVELKGKVEKK
;
A
#
# COMPACT_ATOMS: atom_id res chain seq x y z
N MET A 1 15.10 -22.16 44.10
CA MET A 1 14.36 -20.92 43.89
C MET A 1 15.01 -20.06 42.80
N ARG A 2 15.08 -20.55 41.58
CA ARG A 2 15.54 -19.77 40.42
C ARG A 2 14.83 -20.23 39.16
N LYS A 3 13.52 -19.97 39.05
CA LYS A 3 12.76 -20.34 37.82
C LYS A 3 11.60 -19.39 37.53
N LEU A 4 11.78 -18.07 37.68
CA LEU A 4 10.64 -17.17 37.40
C LEU A 4 10.99 -15.88 36.61
N THR A 5 12.06 -15.84 35.83
CA THR A 5 12.46 -14.57 35.19
C THR A 5 12.54 -14.60 33.66
N TYR A 6 12.16 -15.67 32.97
CA TYR A 6 12.34 -15.74 31.52
C TYR A 6 11.06 -15.68 30.68
N THR A 7 9.89 -15.62 31.29
CA THR A 7 8.61 -15.65 30.57
C THR A 7 8.03 -14.28 30.21
N LEU A 8 8.48 -13.20 30.82
CA LEU A 8 7.95 -11.84 30.52
C LEU A 8 8.61 -11.18 29.32
N THR A 9 9.87 -11.50 29.02
CA THR A 9 10.61 -10.83 27.93
C THR A 9 10.19 -11.32 26.54
N ALA A 10 9.78 -12.56 26.37
CA ALA A 10 9.37 -13.11 25.09
C ALA A 10 7.99 -12.58 24.65
N ALA A 11 7.07 -12.38 25.58
CA ALA A 11 5.73 -11.86 25.28
C ALA A 11 5.76 -10.38 24.87
N THR A 12 6.65 -9.59 25.47
CA THR A 12 6.79 -8.16 25.15
C THR A 12 7.44 -7.94 23.78
N LEU A 13 8.39 -8.78 23.41
CA LEU A 13 9.03 -8.73 22.08
C LEU A 13 8.07 -9.13 20.95
N ALA A 14 7.21 -10.14 21.19
CA ALA A 14 6.21 -10.57 20.23
C ALA A 14 5.12 -9.51 20.01
N LEU A 15 4.74 -8.76 21.03
CA LEU A 15 3.78 -7.66 20.91
C LEU A 15 4.36 -6.46 20.15
N MET A 16 5.64 -6.14 20.33
CA MET A 16 6.33 -5.09 19.57
C MET A 16 6.49 -5.44 18.08
N THR A 17 6.75 -6.70 17.76
CA THR A 17 6.83 -7.13 16.37
C THR A 17 5.49 -7.07 15.65
N ILE A 18 4.38 -7.34 16.32
CA ILE A 18 3.04 -7.22 15.74
C ILE A 18 2.67 -5.76 15.46
N VAL A 19 3.09 -4.81 16.28
CA VAL A 19 2.84 -3.38 16.06
C VAL A 19 3.69 -2.84 14.89
N LEU A 20 4.91 -3.34 14.70
CA LEU A 20 5.78 -2.97 13.56
C LEU A 20 5.33 -3.58 12.23
N LEU A 21 4.54 -4.67 12.24
CA LEU A 21 3.98 -5.31 11.05
C LEU A 21 2.63 -4.72 10.63
N ARG A 22 2.05 -3.82 11.41
CA ARG A 22 0.88 -3.04 10.96
C ARG A 22 1.35 -2.02 9.95
N ALA A 23 1.02 -2.32 8.77
CA ALA A 23 1.48 -1.75 7.55
C ALA A 23 1.31 -0.24 7.49
N GLN A 24 2.28 0.34 6.87
CA GLN A 24 2.49 1.76 6.79
C GLN A 24 1.59 2.39 5.73
N ASP A 25 1.03 3.55 6.05
CA ASP A 25 0.28 4.36 5.12
C ASP A 25 1.23 4.93 4.05
N PRO A 26 0.97 4.73 2.76
CA PRO A 26 1.83 5.21 1.69
C PRO A 26 2.04 6.73 1.70
N VAL A 27 1.03 7.50 2.07
CA VAL A 27 1.13 8.96 2.14
C VAL A 27 2.12 9.40 3.22
N LYS A 28 2.27 8.62 4.29
CA LYS A 28 3.22 8.89 5.38
C LYS A 28 4.63 8.43 5.06
N VAL A 29 4.78 7.25 4.45
CA VAL A 29 6.10 6.66 4.21
C VAL A 29 6.69 7.02 2.86
N ASP A 30 5.87 7.49 1.94
CA ASP A 30 6.26 7.81 0.56
C ASP A 30 5.47 8.99 -0.01
N SER A 31 5.54 10.13 0.67
CA SER A 31 4.85 11.35 0.26
C SER A 31 5.34 11.89 -1.09
N LYS A 32 6.50 11.45 -1.56
CA LYS A 32 7.03 11.79 -2.88
C LYS A 32 6.14 11.25 -4.01
N HIS A 33 5.63 10.02 -3.86
CA HIS A 33 4.87 9.34 -4.89
C HIS A 33 3.35 9.38 -4.66
N TYR A 34 2.90 9.65 -3.42
CA TYR A 34 1.49 9.60 -3.02
C TYR A 34 1.01 10.94 -2.47
N LYS A 35 -0.01 11.50 -3.10
CA LYS A 35 -0.64 12.76 -2.67
C LYS A 35 -2.13 12.58 -2.50
N VAL A 36 -2.68 13.10 -1.40
CA VAL A 36 -4.13 13.14 -1.19
C VAL A 36 -4.73 14.25 -2.05
N LEU A 37 -5.63 13.88 -2.95
CA LEU A 37 -6.41 14.82 -3.76
C LEU A 37 -7.70 15.23 -3.09
N PHE A 38 -8.35 14.26 -2.40
CA PHE A 38 -9.64 14.41 -1.77
C PHE A 38 -9.81 13.36 -0.69
N GLU A 39 -10.51 13.70 0.37
CA GLU A 39 -10.85 12.77 1.45
C GLU A 39 -12.15 13.17 2.13
N ASN A 40 -13.00 12.17 2.39
CA ASN A 40 -14.21 12.32 3.22
C ASN A 40 -14.41 11.05 4.07
N ASP A 41 -15.57 10.88 4.68
CA ASP A 41 -15.86 9.71 5.53
C ASP A 41 -15.93 8.38 4.76
N GLN A 42 -16.07 8.43 3.44
CA GLN A 42 -16.30 7.25 2.60
C GLN A 42 -15.08 6.84 1.80
N VAL A 43 -14.29 7.80 1.33
CA VAL A 43 -13.15 7.56 0.43
C VAL A 43 -11.97 8.46 0.76
N ARG A 44 -10.78 7.97 0.40
CA ARG A 44 -9.58 8.80 0.25
C ARG A 44 -9.06 8.62 -1.16
N VAL A 45 -8.95 9.71 -1.91
CA VAL A 45 -8.50 9.69 -3.30
C VAL A 45 -7.06 10.15 -3.37
N LEU A 46 -6.20 9.30 -3.90
CA LEU A 46 -4.76 9.54 -4.02
C LEU A 46 -4.37 9.74 -5.49
N ARG A 47 -3.48 10.68 -5.71
CA ARG A 47 -2.69 10.76 -6.94
C ARG A 47 -1.38 10.01 -6.71
N ILE A 48 -1.07 9.09 -7.61
CA ILE A 48 0.14 8.29 -7.59
C ILE A 48 0.97 8.60 -8.82
N HIS A 49 2.26 8.89 -8.61
CA HIS A 49 3.22 9.16 -9.69
C HIS A 49 4.56 8.51 -9.39
N TYR A 50 5.05 7.68 -10.33
CA TYR A 50 6.39 7.10 -10.30
C TYR A 50 7.10 7.40 -11.62
N ALA A 51 8.29 7.97 -11.56
CA ALA A 51 9.15 8.01 -12.74
C ALA A 51 9.65 6.60 -13.09
N PRO A 52 10.10 6.34 -14.33
CA PRO A 52 10.73 5.06 -14.67
C PRO A 52 11.83 4.68 -13.70
N GLY A 53 11.79 3.46 -13.17
CA GLY A 53 12.73 2.94 -12.18
C GLY A 53 12.43 3.31 -10.73
N ASP A 54 11.49 4.21 -10.46
CA ASP A 54 11.10 4.54 -9.09
C ASP A 54 10.46 3.35 -8.39
N LYS A 55 10.74 3.23 -7.10
CA LYS A 55 10.27 2.18 -6.21
C LYS A 55 9.82 2.79 -4.88
N SER A 56 8.78 2.24 -4.31
CA SER A 56 8.26 2.63 -3.00
C SER A 56 8.63 1.61 -1.93
N PRO A 57 8.79 2.04 -0.66
CA PRO A 57 8.81 1.09 0.44
C PRO A 57 7.51 0.29 0.54
N MET A 58 7.59 -0.89 1.18
CA MET A 58 6.40 -1.69 1.49
C MET A 58 5.38 -0.84 2.23
N HIS A 59 4.15 -0.81 1.72
CA HIS A 59 3.03 -0.08 2.33
C HIS A 59 1.72 -0.80 2.06
N GLN A 60 0.64 -0.30 2.66
CA GLN A 60 -0.66 -0.96 2.62
C GLN A 60 -1.75 0.00 2.16
N HIS A 61 -2.68 -0.54 1.38
CA HIS A 61 -3.93 0.11 1.02
C HIS A 61 -5.12 -0.71 1.50
N PRO A 62 -6.27 -0.08 1.81
CA PRO A 62 -7.54 -0.77 1.91
C PRO A 62 -8.03 -1.18 0.52
N ASP A 63 -9.18 -1.83 0.46
CA ASP A 63 -9.88 -2.07 -0.81
C ASP A 63 -10.00 -0.76 -1.59
N SER A 64 -9.67 -0.79 -2.86
CA SER A 64 -9.54 0.42 -3.67
C SER A 64 -9.93 0.17 -5.12
N VAL A 65 -10.23 1.25 -5.83
CA VAL A 65 -10.33 1.27 -7.29
C VAL A 65 -9.18 2.08 -7.86
N ALA A 66 -8.36 1.46 -8.69
CA ALA A 66 -7.28 2.13 -9.42
C ALA A 66 -7.77 2.57 -10.80
N VAL A 67 -7.61 3.85 -11.12
CA VAL A 67 -7.88 4.41 -12.45
C VAL A 67 -6.54 4.80 -13.07
N PHE A 68 -6.20 4.18 -14.19
CA PHE A 68 -4.93 4.36 -14.87
C PHE A 68 -5.02 5.52 -15.87
N LEU A 69 -4.12 6.48 -15.77
CA LEU A 69 -4.15 7.70 -16.57
C LEU A 69 -3.31 7.60 -17.85
N ASN A 70 -2.44 6.61 -17.94
CA ASN A 70 -1.61 6.34 -19.10
C ASN A 70 -1.34 4.84 -19.24
N ASP A 71 -0.75 4.46 -20.36
CA ASP A 71 -0.23 3.10 -20.55
C ASP A 71 0.98 2.91 -19.64
N GLN A 72 1.01 1.82 -18.87
CA GLN A 72 2.03 1.63 -17.85
C GLN A 72 2.32 0.18 -17.53
N ARG A 73 3.49 -0.08 -16.95
CA ARG A 73 3.91 -1.37 -16.42
C ARG A 73 4.47 -1.20 -15.02
N ALA A 74 4.04 -2.04 -14.11
CA ALA A 74 4.49 -2.05 -12.73
C ALA A 74 4.84 -3.46 -12.26
N LYS A 75 5.79 -3.55 -11.33
CA LYS A 75 6.08 -4.76 -10.58
C LYS A 75 5.66 -4.55 -9.14
N PHE A 76 4.92 -5.49 -8.60
CA PHE A 76 4.53 -5.50 -7.19
C PHE A 76 5.24 -6.64 -6.48
N THR A 77 5.92 -6.33 -5.40
CA THR A 77 6.50 -7.33 -4.49
C THR A 77 5.65 -7.37 -3.22
N TYR A 78 5.30 -8.57 -2.79
CA TYR A 78 4.43 -8.83 -1.64
C TYR A 78 5.22 -9.22 -0.40
N PRO A 79 4.60 -9.18 0.81
CA PRO A 79 5.31 -9.50 2.07
C PRO A 79 5.92 -10.90 2.12
N ASP A 80 5.41 -11.87 1.36
CA ASP A 80 5.95 -13.23 1.26
C ASP A 80 7.18 -13.33 0.32
N GLY A 81 7.61 -12.20 -0.27
CA GLY A 81 8.73 -12.13 -1.21
C GLY A 81 8.37 -12.46 -2.65
N LYS A 82 7.15 -12.90 -2.93
CA LYS A 82 6.67 -13.12 -4.30
C LYS A 82 6.44 -11.78 -4.99
N SER A 83 6.58 -11.77 -6.31
CA SER A 83 6.33 -10.60 -7.12
C SER A 83 5.57 -10.95 -8.40
N GLU A 84 4.88 -9.96 -8.95
CA GLU A 84 4.22 -10.06 -10.24
C GLU A 84 4.38 -8.75 -11.01
N GLU A 85 4.43 -8.84 -12.33
CA GLU A 85 4.37 -7.69 -13.23
C GLU A 85 2.96 -7.55 -13.79
N THR A 86 2.47 -6.32 -13.83
CA THR A 86 1.17 -5.97 -14.38
C THR A 86 1.29 -4.86 -15.40
N SER A 87 0.36 -4.84 -16.35
CA SER A 87 0.23 -3.77 -17.35
C SER A 87 -1.16 -3.19 -17.28
N ALA A 88 -1.27 -1.91 -17.58
CA ALA A 88 -2.56 -1.24 -17.71
C ALA A 88 -2.52 -0.25 -18.88
N LYS A 89 -3.70 0.02 -19.44
CA LYS A 89 -3.93 1.01 -20.50
C LYS A 89 -4.57 2.26 -19.92
N ALA A 90 -4.28 3.41 -20.52
CA ALA A 90 -4.94 4.65 -20.21
C ALA A 90 -6.46 4.50 -20.21
N GLY A 91 -7.13 4.97 -19.15
CA GLY A 91 -8.58 4.90 -18.99
C GLY A 91 -9.12 3.60 -18.38
N GLU A 92 -8.30 2.57 -18.17
CA GLU A 92 -8.72 1.37 -17.45
C GLU A 92 -8.96 1.67 -15.97
N ALA A 93 -9.91 0.97 -15.37
CA ALA A 93 -10.14 0.92 -13.94
C ALA A 93 -10.09 -0.52 -13.46
N LYS A 94 -9.40 -0.75 -12.34
CA LYS A 94 -9.25 -2.09 -11.75
C LYS A 94 -9.54 -2.06 -10.26
N TRP A 95 -10.18 -3.11 -9.78
CA TRP A 95 -10.30 -3.37 -8.35
C TRP A 95 -8.94 -3.82 -7.79
N THR A 96 -8.52 -3.23 -6.69
CA THR A 96 -7.34 -3.64 -5.93
C THR A 96 -7.76 -4.05 -4.52
N PRO A 97 -7.70 -5.34 -4.17
CA PRO A 97 -8.02 -5.80 -2.82
C PRO A 97 -7.08 -5.20 -1.78
N ALA A 98 -7.58 -5.04 -0.56
CA ALA A 98 -6.76 -4.62 0.57
C ALA A 98 -5.53 -5.51 0.73
N GLY A 99 -4.39 -4.90 1.01
CA GLY A 99 -3.15 -5.62 1.22
C GLY A 99 -1.92 -4.74 1.18
N ALA A 100 -0.77 -5.34 1.51
CA ALA A 100 0.52 -4.69 1.49
C ALA A 100 1.30 -5.07 0.23
N HIS A 101 2.03 -4.11 -0.31
CA HIS A 101 2.89 -4.31 -1.47
C HIS A 101 4.01 -3.28 -1.54
N GLU A 102 4.99 -3.59 -2.37
CA GLU A 102 6.09 -2.70 -2.75
C GLU A 102 6.05 -2.51 -4.26
N PRO A 103 5.56 -1.36 -4.76
CA PRO A 103 5.49 -1.09 -6.18
C PRO A 103 6.80 -0.59 -6.76
N GLU A 104 7.03 -0.92 -8.02
CA GLU A 104 8.15 -0.43 -8.82
C GLU A 104 7.67 -0.15 -10.25
N ASN A 105 8.05 0.99 -10.79
CA ASN A 105 7.81 1.29 -12.21
C ASN A 105 8.89 0.60 -13.06
N VAL A 106 8.52 -0.46 -13.74
CA VAL A 106 9.41 -1.25 -14.63
C VAL A 106 9.23 -0.91 -16.10
N GLY A 107 8.41 0.09 -16.41
CA GLY A 107 8.20 0.61 -17.75
C GLY A 107 9.17 1.74 -18.10
N ASP A 108 9.03 2.24 -19.32
CA ASP A 108 9.80 3.37 -19.86
C ASP A 108 9.05 4.71 -19.79
N LYS A 109 7.83 4.69 -19.27
CA LYS A 109 6.96 5.86 -19.08
C LYS A 109 6.67 6.09 -17.62
N PRO A 110 6.32 7.32 -17.19
CA PRO A 110 5.80 7.56 -15.85
C PRO A 110 4.59 6.67 -15.55
N LEU A 111 4.47 6.23 -14.32
CA LEU A 111 3.30 5.53 -13.82
C LEU A 111 2.37 6.56 -13.19
N GLU A 112 1.16 6.70 -13.72
CA GLU A 112 0.18 7.72 -13.33
C GLU A 112 -1.15 7.05 -12.99
N VAL A 113 -1.57 7.14 -11.73
CA VAL A 113 -2.78 6.49 -11.22
C VAL A 113 -3.55 7.44 -10.32
N VAL A 114 -4.88 7.39 -10.43
CA VAL A 114 -5.77 7.86 -9.37
C VAL A 114 -6.30 6.64 -8.64
N LEU A 115 -6.02 6.56 -7.34
CA LEU A 115 -6.47 5.46 -6.48
C LEU A 115 -7.58 5.95 -5.56
N VAL A 116 -8.75 5.32 -5.65
CA VAL A 116 -9.87 5.59 -4.76
C VAL A 116 -9.88 4.53 -3.66
N GLU A 117 -9.37 4.88 -2.48
CA GLU A 117 -9.37 4.00 -1.31
C GLU A 117 -10.73 4.07 -0.61
N LEU A 118 -11.31 2.92 -0.32
CA LEU A 118 -12.60 2.83 0.37
C LEU A 118 -12.40 2.76 1.88
N LYS A 119 -13.11 3.61 2.62
CA LYS A 119 -13.04 3.68 4.08
C LYS A 119 -14.13 2.82 4.72
N GLY A 120 -14.20 1.55 4.44
CA GLY A 120 -15.12 0.63 5.12
C GLY A 120 -16.57 1.15 5.31
N LYS A 121 -17.49 0.26 5.64
CA LYS A 121 -18.87 0.66 5.93
C LYS A 121 -18.92 1.38 7.27
N VAL A 122 -19.36 2.64 7.27
CA VAL A 122 -19.85 3.27 8.48
C VAL A 122 -21.15 2.55 8.85
N GLU A 123 -21.16 1.81 9.97
CA GLU A 123 -22.42 1.26 10.49
C GLU A 123 -23.34 2.43 10.81
N LYS A 124 -24.45 2.51 10.09
CA LYS A 124 -25.53 3.42 10.43
C LYS A 124 -26.15 2.93 11.74
N LYS A 125 -25.92 3.68 12.80
CA LYS A 125 -26.65 3.49 14.05
C LYS A 125 -28.12 3.88 13.85
#